data_65477b38065f1cbf9ceed7a98d1f7afc
#
_entry.id   65477b38065f1cbf9ceed7a98d1f7afc
#
_cell.length_a   1.000
_cell.length_b   1.000
_cell.length_c   1.000
_cell.angle_alpha   90.00
_cell.angle_beta   90.00
_cell.angle_gamma   90.00
#
_symmetry.space_group_name_H-M   'P 1'
#
loop_
_entity.id
_entity.type
_entity.pdbx_description
1 polymer ?
#
loop_
_entity_poly.entity_id
_entity_poly.type
_entity_poly.pdbx_seq_one_letter_code
_entity_poly.pdbx_strand_id
1 'polypeptide(L)'
;MGLYDFAKDMGKKLFGKDDDPAAKIQESIEANNPGITDLGVAYNDGNVNLSGKADSAEAVEKAVLLAGNVKGVTDVKIDNMDAPAPALEVFYYTIASGDSLSKIAKKLYGNAMDYPKLFLANREVIKDADLIYPGQKIRVPPKNW
;
A
#
# COMPACT_ATOMS: atom_id res chain seq x y z
N MET A 1 -8.29 3.86 -11.09
CA MET A 1 -8.52 3.25 -9.77
C MET A 1 -7.80 4.07 -8.70
N GLY A 2 -8.51 4.50 -7.68
CA GLY A 2 -7.92 5.32 -6.63
C GLY A 2 -7.14 4.52 -5.59
N LEU A 3 -6.64 5.21 -4.56
CA LEU A 3 -5.89 4.58 -3.48
C LEU A 3 -6.70 3.51 -2.76
N TYR A 4 -7.98 3.76 -2.56
CA TYR A 4 -8.81 2.95 -1.65
C TYR A 4 -9.43 1.72 -2.29
N ASP A 5 -9.33 1.57 -3.61
CA ASP A 5 -9.92 0.46 -4.35
C ASP A 5 -8.85 -0.56 -4.74
N PHE A 6 -9.14 -1.83 -4.52
CA PHE A 6 -8.20 -2.92 -4.79
C PHE A 6 -8.86 -4.07 -5.53
N ALA A 7 -8.05 -4.81 -6.29
CA ALA A 7 -8.53 -6.01 -6.97
C ALA A 7 -8.53 -7.19 -5.98
N LYS A 8 -9.71 -7.73 -5.69
CA LYS A 8 -9.91 -8.74 -4.65
C LYS A 8 -9.03 -9.99 -4.80
N ASP A 9 -8.84 -10.45 -6.03
CA ASP A 9 -8.12 -11.70 -6.30
C ASP A 9 -6.63 -11.51 -6.54
N MET A 10 -6.17 -10.27 -6.54
CA MET A 10 -4.77 -9.90 -6.74
C MET A 10 -4.21 -9.46 -5.40
N GLY A 11 -3.07 -9.91 -5.07
CA GLY A 11 -2.44 -9.49 -3.83
C GLY A 11 -1.92 -10.68 -3.05
N LYS A 12 -1.27 -10.36 -1.93
CA LYS A 12 -0.62 -11.35 -1.09
C LYS A 12 -1.64 -12.08 -0.21
N LYS A 13 -1.60 -13.40 -0.23
CA LYS A 13 -2.46 -14.20 0.65
C LYS A 13 -1.90 -14.15 2.08
N LEU A 14 -2.66 -13.55 3.01
CA LEU A 14 -2.28 -13.45 4.42
C LEU A 14 -3.12 -14.33 5.32
N PHE A 15 -4.33 -14.70 4.90
CA PHE A 15 -5.23 -15.49 5.74
C PHE A 15 -5.94 -16.55 4.92
N GLY A 16 -6.30 -17.63 5.60
CA GLY A 16 -7.13 -18.69 5.05
C GLY A 16 -8.49 -18.69 5.70
N LYS A 17 -9.24 -19.77 5.45
CA LYS A 17 -10.63 -19.92 5.87
C LYS A 17 -10.80 -19.83 7.40
N ASP A 18 -9.84 -20.36 8.16
CA ASP A 18 -9.92 -20.44 9.62
C ASP A 18 -9.21 -19.30 10.34
N ASP A 19 -8.61 -18.38 9.60
CA ASP A 19 -7.89 -17.24 10.16
C ASP A 19 -8.83 -16.06 10.37
N ASP A 20 -8.49 -15.18 11.32
CA ASP A 20 -9.14 -13.88 11.48
C ASP A 20 -8.49 -12.87 10.51
N PRO A 21 -9.18 -12.46 9.45
CA PRO A 21 -8.59 -11.55 8.47
C PRO A 21 -8.09 -10.24 9.09
N ALA A 22 -8.86 -9.63 9.99
CA ALA A 22 -8.49 -8.37 10.63
C ALA A 22 -7.19 -8.52 11.42
N ALA A 23 -7.06 -9.61 12.19
CA ALA A 23 -5.86 -9.87 12.98
C ALA A 23 -4.63 -10.08 12.10
N LYS A 24 -4.79 -10.80 10.99
CA LYS A 24 -3.69 -11.06 10.07
C LYS A 24 -3.24 -9.79 9.33
N ILE A 25 -4.17 -8.95 8.94
CA ILE A 25 -3.86 -7.68 8.30
C ILE A 25 -3.16 -6.76 9.31
N GLN A 26 -3.65 -6.68 10.54
CA GLN A 26 -3.03 -5.87 11.58
C GLN A 26 -1.61 -6.33 11.87
N GLU A 27 -1.40 -7.63 12.00
CA GLU A 27 -0.07 -8.20 12.22
C GLU A 27 0.89 -7.82 11.08
N SER A 28 0.42 -7.89 9.84
CA SER A 28 1.23 -7.53 8.67
C SER A 28 1.63 -6.05 8.67
N ILE A 29 0.69 -5.15 9.01
CA ILE A 29 0.99 -3.72 9.06
C ILE A 29 1.93 -3.42 10.23
N GLU A 30 1.69 -4.02 11.40
CA GLU A 30 2.54 -3.80 12.58
C GLU A 30 3.97 -4.28 12.34
N ALA A 31 4.16 -5.35 11.58
CA ALA A 31 5.49 -5.86 11.25
C ALA A 31 6.31 -4.87 10.41
N ASN A 32 5.64 -3.97 9.69
CA ASN A 32 6.26 -2.97 8.82
C ASN A 32 5.57 -1.62 9.00
N ASN A 33 5.27 -1.24 10.23
CA ASN A 33 4.45 -0.08 10.55
C ASN A 33 5.07 1.20 9.99
N PRO A 34 4.36 1.91 9.10
CA PRO A 34 4.90 3.12 8.46
C PRO A 34 4.80 4.37 9.32
N GLY A 35 4.23 4.28 10.52
CA GLY A 35 4.08 5.42 11.43
C GLY A 35 2.66 5.60 11.92
N ILE A 36 1.96 4.50 12.25
CA ILE A 36 0.61 4.52 12.80
C ILE A 36 0.67 4.14 14.28
N THR A 37 0.16 5.01 15.14
CA THR A 37 0.02 4.76 16.58
C THR A 37 -1.39 4.26 16.87
N ASP A 38 -1.53 3.29 17.75
CA ASP A 38 -2.82 2.71 18.15
C ASP A 38 -3.61 2.18 16.95
N LEU A 39 -2.92 1.48 16.06
CA LEU A 39 -3.53 0.91 14.87
C LEU A 39 -4.64 -0.07 15.21
N GLY A 40 -5.82 0.14 14.61
CA GLY A 40 -6.93 -0.79 14.66
C GLY A 40 -7.30 -1.21 13.25
N VAL A 41 -7.65 -2.48 13.08
CA VAL A 41 -8.08 -3.03 11.79
C VAL A 41 -9.40 -3.77 11.98
N ALA A 42 -10.39 -3.42 11.15
CA ALA A 42 -11.64 -4.16 11.07
C ALA A 42 -11.79 -4.69 9.64
N TYR A 43 -12.32 -5.87 9.50
CA TYR A 43 -12.53 -6.51 8.20
C TYR A 43 -13.95 -7.05 8.10
N ASN A 44 -14.62 -6.74 7.01
CA ASN A 44 -15.97 -7.25 6.75
C ASN A 44 -16.15 -7.46 5.24
N ASP A 45 -16.15 -8.72 4.82
CA ASP A 45 -16.41 -9.13 3.44
C ASP A 45 -15.65 -8.29 2.39
N GLY A 46 -14.33 -8.22 2.55
CA GLY A 46 -13.46 -7.49 1.63
C GLY A 46 -13.26 -6.02 1.97
N ASN A 47 -14.05 -5.48 2.88
CA ASN A 47 -13.93 -4.07 3.30
C ASN A 47 -13.08 -3.98 4.56
N VAL A 48 -12.03 -3.18 4.51
CA VAL A 48 -11.13 -2.96 5.63
C VAL A 48 -11.31 -1.54 6.15
N ASN A 49 -11.41 -1.38 7.46
CA ASN A 49 -11.39 -0.07 8.12
C ASN A 49 -10.12 0.02 8.95
N LEU A 50 -9.31 1.04 8.71
CA LEU A 50 -8.13 1.34 9.49
C LEU A 50 -8.43 2.50 10.43
N SER A 51 -7.96 2.39 11.67
CA SER A 51 -8.07 3.46 12.66
C SER A 51 -6.73 3.66 13.36
N GLY A 52 -6.60 4.79 14.05
CA GLY A 52 -5.39 5.14 14.75
C GLY A 52 -4.93 6.54 14.42
N LYS A 53 -3.68 6.86 14.78
CA LYS A 53 -3.08 8.16 14.51
C LYS A 53 -1.84 7.97 13.66
N ALA A 54 -1.82 8.62 12.51
CA ALA A 54 -0.68 8.58 11.59
C ALA A 54 0.24 9.78 11.81
N ASP A 55 1.54 9.55 11.73
CA ASP A 55 2.56 10.59 11.84
C ASP A 55 2.58 11.53 10.62
N SER A 56 2.10 11.03 9.49
CA SER A 56 2.12 11.77 8.23
C SER A 56 1.07 11.21 7.28
N ALA A 57 0.74 11.97 6.23
CA ALA A 57 -0.11 11.47 5.16
C ALA A 57 0.54 10.29 4.43
N GLU A 58 1.87 10.31 4.29
CA GLU A 58 2.62 9.19 3.71
C GLU A 58 2.41 7.90 4.50
N ALA A 59 2.38 8.00 5.84
CA ALA A 59 2.13 6.83 6.69
C ALA A 59 0.76 6.24 6.43
N VAL A 60 -0.28 7.08 6.27
CA VAL A 60 -1.63 6.62 5.93
C VAL A 60 -1.62 5.90 4.57
N GLU A 61 -1.02 6.51 3.58
CA GLU A 61 -0.96 5.95 2.23
C GLU A 61 -0.30 4.58 2.22
N LYS A 62 0.81 4.44 2.93
CA LYS A 62 1.50 3.16 3.06
C LYS A 62 0.68 2.12 3.81
N ALA A 63 0.00 2.53 4.89
CA ALA A 63 -0.87 1.63 5.65
C ALA A 63 -2.03 1.12 4.79
N VAL A 64 -2.64 2.00 3.99
CA VAL A 64 -3.70 1.62 3.06
C VAL A 64 -3.19 0.61 2.04
N LEU A 65 -1.99 0.84 1.49
CA LEU A 65 -1.39 -0.09 0.52
C LEU A 65 -1.07 -1.43 1.16
N LEU A 66 -0.55 -1.44 2.40
CA LEU A 66 -0.28 -2.69 3.12
C LEU A 66 -1.55 -3.48 3.38
N ALA A 67 -2.67 -2.80 3.70
CA ALA A 67 -3.94 -3.46 3.92
C ALA A 67 -4.60 -3.90 2.61
N GLY A 68 -4.53 -3.06 1.59
CA GLY A 68 -5.26 -3.28 0.33
C GLY A 68 -4.60 -4.29 -0.60
N ASN A 69 -3.27 -4.39 -0.58
CA ASN A 69 -2.54 -5.36 -1.40
C ASN A 69 -2.60 -6.77 -0.80
N VAL A 70 -3.70 -7.11 -0.16
CA VAL A 70 -3.96 -8.41 0.45
C VAL A 70 -5.08 -9.09 -0.33
N LYS A 71 -4.88 -10.35 -0.66
CA LYS A 71 -5.90 -11.12 -1.38
C LYS A 71 -7.18 -11.20 -0.53
N GLY A 72 -8.30 -10.82 -1.11
CA GLY A 72 -9.59 -10.78 -0.44
C GLY A 72 -10.04 -9.37 -0.04
N VAL A 73 -9.19 -8.36 -0.19
CA VAL A 73 -9.52 -6.97 0.12
C VAL A 73 -9.92 -6.24 -1.15
N THR A 74 -11.08 -5.58 -1.12
CA THR A 74 -11.59 -4.79 -2.25
C THR A 74 -11.55 -3.30 -1.96
N ASP A 75 -11.59 -2.91 -0.68
CA ASP A 75 -11.78 -1.52 -0.27
C ASP A 75 -11.13 -1.30 1.09
N VAL A 76 -10.47 -0.17 1.25
CA VAL A 76 -9.87 0.25 2.52
C VAL A 76 -10.39 1.63 2.87
N LYS A 77 -10.94 1.79 4.07
CA LYS A 77 -11.48 3.06 4.58
C LYS A 77 -10.62 3.57 5.72
N ILE A 78 -10.50 4.89 5.81
CA ILE A 78 -9.71 5.57 6.85
C ILE A 78 -10.51 6.65 7.57
N ASP A 79 -11.83 6.49 7.64
CA ASP A 79 -12.72 7.49 8.26
C ASP A 79 -12.38 7.74 9.73
N ASN A 80 -11.80 6.75 10.41
CA ASN A 80 -11.43 6.85 11.82
C ASN A 80 -9.91 7.03 12.03
N MET A 81 -9.19 7.39 10.97
CA MET A 81 -7.76 7.64 11.02
C MET A 81 -7.49 9.12 11.18
N ASP A 82 -6.73 9.50 12.20
CA ASP A 82 -6.28 10.86 12.42
C ASP A 82 -4.92 11.04 11.72
N ALA A 83 -4.84 11.97 10.78
CA ALA A 83 -3.64 12.19 10.00
C ALA A 83 -3.51 13.62 9.49
N PRO A 84 -2.26 14.11 9.32
CA PRO A 84 -2.03 15.39 8.67
C PRO A 84 -2.46 15.37 7.20
N ALA A 85 -2.74 16.55 6.65
CA ALA A 85 -3.04 16.69 5.24
C ALA A 85 -1.82 16.35 4.38
N PRO A 86 -2.02 15.78 3.16
CA PRO A 86 -0.89 15.46 2.29
C PRO A 86 -0.14 16.72 1.83
N ALA A 87 1.19 16.64 1.86
CA ALA A 87 2.07 17.70 1.37
C ALA A 87 2.39 17.54 -0.12
N LEU A 88 2.25 16.32 -0.66
CA LEU A 88 2.52 15.98 -2.06
C LEU A 88 1.28 15.36 -2.69
N GLU A 89 1.07 15.67 -3.97
CA GLU A 89 0.07 14.97 -4.75
C GLU A 89 0.71 13.69 -5.30
N VAL A 90 0.25 12.55 -4.80
CA VAL A 90 0.79 11.24 -5.16
C VAL A 90 -0.25 10.48 -5.96
N PHE A 91 0.17 9.84 -7.06
CA PHE A 91 -0.75 8.94 -7.73
C PHE A 91 -0.36 7.49 -7.49
N TYR A 92 -1.23 6.56 -7.87
CA TYR A 92 -1.07 5.16 -7.57
C TYR A 92 -1.02 4.36 -8.86
N TYR A 93 -0.03 3.45 -8.93
CA TYR A 93 0.19 2.63 -10.11
C TYR A 93 -0.05 1.17 -9.76
N THR A 94 -0.81 0.47 -10.59
CA THR A 94 -1.01 -0.97 -10.43
C THR A 94 -0.03 -1.71 -11.32
N ILE A 95 0.80 -2.54 -10.71
CA ILE A 95 1.86 -3.28 -11.39
C ILE A 95 1.26 -4.30 -12.36
N ALA A 96 1.77 -4.31 -13.58
CA ALA A 96 1.36 -5.24 -14.62
C ALA A 96 2.37 -6.38 -14.74
N SER A 97 1.95 -7.49 -15.30
CA SER A 97 2.84 -8.62 -15.56
C SER A 97 4.02 -8.18 -16.43
N GLY A 98 5.22 -8.55 -16.02
CA GLY A 98 6.45 -8.18 -16.72
C GLY A 98 7.05 -6.84 -16.29
N ASP A 99 6.39 -6.10 -15.41
CA ASP A 99 6.95 -4.84 -14.88
C ASP A 99 8.12 -5.09 -13.94
N SER A 100 9.00 -4.09 -13.87
CA SER A 100 10.02 -3.97 -12.82
C SER A 100 10.03 -2.53 -12.36
N LEU A 101 10.62 -2.25 -11.19
CA LEU A 101 10.68 -0.86 -10.71
C LEU A 101 11.44 0.04 -11.69
N SER A 102 12.50 -0.48 -12.33
CA SER A 102 13.25 0.30 -13.32
C SER A 102 12.42 0.58 -14.57
N LYS A 103 11.63 -0.38 -15.04
CA LYS A 103 10.73 -0.18 -16.18
C LYS A 103 9.63 0.83 -15.84
N ILE A 104 9.08 0.72 -14.63
CA ILE A 104 8.05 1.64 -14.16
C ILE A 104 8.64 3.05 -14.03
N ALA A 105 9.84 3.19 -13.48
CA ALA A 105 10.52 4.49 -13.35
C ALA A 105 10.76 5.11 -14.73
N LYS A 106 11.18 4.32 -15.70
CA LYS A 106 11.36 4.82 -17.07
C LYS A 106 10.05 5.29 -17.68
N LYS A 107 8.99 4.55 -17.48
CA LYS A 107 7.65 4.86 -18.00
C LYS A 107 7.08 6.13 -17.39
N LEU A 108 7.21 6.29 -16.07
CA LEU A 108 6.54 7.36 -15.32
C LEU A 108 7.44 8.59 -15.11
N TYR A 109 8.75 8.38 -14.95
CA TYR A 109 9.71 9.46 -14.70
C TYR A 109 10.62 9.76 -15.89
N GLY A 110 10.62 8.89 -16.89
CA GLY A 110 11.46 9.06 -18.07
C GLY A 110 12.86 8.51 -17.92
N ASN A 111 13.23 7.96 -16.78
CA ASN A 111 14.58 7.43 -16.52
C ASN A 111 14.51 6.20 -15.63
N ALA A 112 14.98 5.05 -16.16
CA ALA A 112 15.01 3.80 -15.42
C ALA A 112 15.86 3.89 -14.15
N MET A 113 16.90 4.73 -14.15
CA MET A 113 17.80 4.91 -13.00
C MET A 113 17.15 5.63 -11.82
N ASP A 114 15.93 6.15 -11.99
CA ASP A 114 15.14 6.73 -10.88
C ASP A 114 14.40 5.67 -10.06
N TYR A 115 14.59 4.38 -10.34
CA TYR A 115 13.91 3.30 -9.62
C TYR A 115 14.19 3.29 -8.10
N PRO A 116 15.39 3.68 -7.60
CA PRO A 116 15.61 3.74 -6.16
C PRO A 116 14.68 4.73 -5.46
N LYS A 117 14.33 5.83 -6.14
CA LYS A 117 13.38 6.80 -5.63
C LYS A 117 11.99 6.20 -5.48
N LEU A 118 11.58 5.41 -6.47
CA LEU A 118 10.32 4.71 -6.45
C LEU A 118 10.29 3.66 -5.34
N PHE A 119 11.38 2.93 -5.15
CA PHE A 119 11.52 1.97 -4.07
C PHE A 119 11.44 2.67 -2.70
N LEU A 120 12.14 3.78 -2.53
CA LEU A 120 12.13 4.55 -1.29
C LEU A 120 10.72 5.04 -0.95
N ALA A 121 9.96 5.48 -1.94
CA ALA A 121 8.58 5.95 -1.76
C ALA A 121 7.65 4.85 -1.28
N ASN A 122 8.03 3.60 -1.47
CA ASN A 122 7.22 2.42 -1.13
C ASN A 122 7.87 1.54 -0.07
N ARG A 123 8.81 2.07 0.72
CA ARG A 123 9.35 1.34 1.86
C ARG A 123 8.20 0.91 2.77
N GLU A 124 8.35 -0.20 3.45
CA GLU A 124 7.33 -0.91 4.22
C GLU A 124 6.34 -1.67 3.30
N VAL A 125 5.90 -1.07 2.20
CA VAL A 125 5.00 -1.72 1.23
C VAL A 125 5.77 -2.74 0.38
N ILE A 126 6.96 -2.38 -0.08
CA ILE A 126 7.85 -3.23 -0.87
C ILE A 126 9.12 -3.47 -0.06
N LYS A 127 9.38 -4.73 0.29
CA LYS A 127 10.56 -5.10 1.07
C LYS A 127 11.81 -5.19 0.20
N ASP A 128 11.66 -5.62 -1.05
CA ASP A 128 12.75 -5.81 -1.99
C ASP A 128 12.26 -5.40 -3.37
N ALA A 129 13.09 -4.65 -4.09
CA ALA A 129 12.74 -4.14 -5.42
C ALA A 129 12.38 -5.26 -6.41
N ASP A 130 12.87 -6.48 -6.20
CA ASP A 130 12.59 -7.64 -7.04
C ASP A 130 11.35 -8.44 -6.60
N LEU A 131 10.72 -8.06 -5.48
CA LEU A 131 9.57 -8.77 -4.92
C LEU A 131 8.24 -8.06 -5.19
N ILE A 132 8.13 -7.43 -6.34
CA ILE A 132 6.84 -6.87 -6.80
C ILE A 132 6.09 -7.91 -7.61
N TYR A 133 4.76 -7.74 -7.69
CA TYR A 133 3.91 -8.73 -8.40
C TYR A 133 2.78 -8.02 -9.13
N PRO A 134 2.24 -8.65 -10.19
CA PRO A 134 1.10 -8.08 -10.93
C PRO A 134 -0.11 -7.87 -10.02
N GLY A 135 -0.78 -6.74 -10.17
CA GLY A 135 -1.93 -6.38 -9.37
C GLY A 135 -1.59 -5.61 -8.10
N GLN A 136 -0.33 -5.59 -7.68
CA GLN A 136 0.10 -4.79 -6.53
C GLN A 136 -0.01 -3.30 -6.85
N LYS A 137 -0.58 -2.55 -5.93
CA LYS A 137 -0.69 -1.10 -6.06
C LYS A 137 0.44 -0.43 -5.27
N ILE A 138 1.10 0.53 -5.87
CA ILE A 138 2.22 1.27 -5.26
C ILE A 138 2.01 2.78 -5.35
N ARG A 139 2.72 3.52 -4.51
CA ARG A 139 2.73 4.98 -4.51
C ARG A 139 3.74 5.51 -5.54
N VAL A 140 3.35 6.55 -6.25
CA VAL A 140 4.22 7.23 -7.21
C VAL A 140 4.20 8.73 -6.91
N PRO A 141 5.16 9.24 -6.13
CA PRO A 141 5.26 10.67 -5.88
C PRO A 141 5.75 11.40 -7.13
N PRO A 142 5.62 12.75 -7.18
CA PRO A 142 6.11 13.53 -8.31
C PRO A 142 7.60 13.32 -8.54
N LYS A 143 8.05 13.47 -9.79
CA LYS A 143 9.45 13.25 -10.17
C LYS A 143 10.42 14.12 -9.37
N ASN A 144 10.01 15.33 -9.04
CA ASN A 144 10.84 16.30 -8.33
C ASN A 144 10.75 16.20 -6.80
N TRP A 145 10.20 15.14 -6.31
CA TRP A 145 10.06 14.88 -4.88
C TRP A 145 11.39 14.66 -4.19
#